data_bc45478516220bead48d23cbf6263558
#
_entry.id   bc45478516220bead48d23cbf6263558
#
_cell.length_a   1.000
_cell.length_b   1.000
_cell.length_c   1.000
_cell.angle_alpha   90.00
_cell.angle_beta   90.00
_cell.angle_gamma   90.00
#
_symmetry.space_group_name_H-M   'P 1'
#
loop_
_entity.id
_entity.type
_entity.pdbx_description
1 polymer ?
#
loop_
_entity_poly.entity_id
_entity_poly.type
_entity_poly.pdbx_seq_one_letter_code
_entity_poly.pdbx_strand_id
1 'polypeptide(L)'
;EVAVIPRGMKFSVDLIQSTARGYICENYGHALELAERGPVGANGYANDRDFQYPVAAFEDKEGDFELVSKFNGNLFSCEIKHSPFDVVAWTGNSAPYKYDLSRFNVMNTVSFDHPDPSIFTVLTSPSATEGMANVDFVIFPPRWMVAENTFRPPYYHRNIMSEFMGLIEGTYDAKEKG
;
A
#
# COMPACT_ATOMS: atom_id res chain seq x y z
N GLU A 1 7.24 0.45 5.87
CA GLU A 1 6.93 -0.65 4.93
C GLU A 1 5.45 -0.68 4.59
N VAL A 2 5.11 -1.19 3.42
CA VAL A 2 3.78 -1.67 3.06
C VAL A 2 3.85 -3.17 2.83
N ALA A 3 2.88 -3.90 3.35
CA ALA A 3 2.73 -5.34 3.07
C ALA A 3 1.37 -5.57 2.42
N VAL A 4 1.36 -6.37 1.38
CA VAL A 4 0.14 -6.77 0.67
C VAL A 4 -0.08 -8.27 0.90
N ILE A 5 -1.23 -8.59 1.45
CA ILE A 5 -1.63 -9.96 1.73
C ILE A 5 -2.80 -10.28 0.81
N PRO A 6 -2.63 -11.19 -0.15
CA PRO A 6 -3.69 -11.58 -1.05
C PRO A 6 -4.87 -12.20 -0.32
N ARG A 7 -6.03 -12.06 -0.92
CA ARG A 7 -7.28 -12.62 -0.39
C ARG A 7 -7.16 -14.13 -0.18
N GLY A 8 -7.64 -14.59 0.97
CA GLY A 8 -7.64 -16.01 1.33
C GLY A 8 -6.34 -16.53 1.93
N MET A 9 -5.33 -15.68 2.06
CA MET A 9 -4.11 -16.04 2.79
C MET A 9 -4.34 -16.01 4.29
N LYS A 10 -3.85 -17.02 4.99
CA LYS A 10 -3.76 -17.02 6.44
C LYS A 10 -2.50 -16.25 6.84
N PHE A 11 -2.62 -15.41 7.85
CA PHE A 11 -1.50 -14.66 8.38
C PHE A 11 -1.66 -14.41 9.87
N SER A 12 -0.56 -14.18 10.55
CA SER A 12 -0.50 -13.65 11.90
C SER A 12 0.35 -12.39 11.93
N VAL A 13 0.11 -11.56 12.93
CA VAL A 13 0.91 -10.36 13.17
C VAL A 13 1.51 -10.43 14.56
N ASP A 14 2.81 -10.61 14.62
CA ASP A 14 3.58 -10.62 15.85
C ASP A 14 4.33 -9.32 16.00
N LEU A 15 4.08 -8.59 17.07
CA LEU A 15 4.76 -7.33 17.33
C LEU A 15 6.18 -7.59 17.84
N ILE A 16 7.19 -7.06 17.13
CA ILE A 16 8.58 -7.11 17.56
C ILE A 16 8.79 -6.25 18.82
N GLN A 17 8.04 -5.16 18.91
CA GLN A 17 8.01 -4.28 20.08
C GLN A 17 6.63 -4.32 20.73
N SER A 18 6.49 -3.75 21.91
CA SER A 18 5.22 -3.74 22.64
C SER A 18 4.08 -3.03 21.93
N THR A 19 4.39 -2.15 20.98
CA THR A 19 3.42 -1.38 20.22
C THR A 19 3.82 -1.22 18.77
N ALA A 20 2.84 -1.16 17.90
CA ALA A 20 3.00 -0.76 16.50
C ALA A 20 1.87 0.19 16.11
N ARG A 21 2.13 1.02 15.11
CA ARG A 21 1.13 1.90 14.50
C ARG A 21 1.19 1.75 12.99
N GLY A 22 0.03 1.69 12.37
CA GLY A 22 -0.07 1.58 10.92
C GLY A 22 -1.49 1.84 10.45
N TYR A 23 -1.68 1.69 9.15
CA TYR A 23 -2.96 1.82 8.48
C TYR A 23 -3.25 0.53 7.73
N ILE A 24 -4.51 0.13 7.71
CA ILE A 24 -4.98 -1.05 7.00
C ILE A 24 -5.99 -0.59 5.95
N CYS A 25 -5.76 -1.00 4.72
CA CYS A 25 -6.67 -0.80 3.61
C CYS A 25 -7.11 -2.16 3.07
N GLU A 26 -8.40 -2.36 2.94
CA GLU A 26 -8.96 -3.54 2.27
C GLU A 26 -9.39 -3.16 0.86
N ASN A 27 -8.85 -3.86 -0.12
CA ASN A 27 -9.19 -3.70 -1.52
C ASN A 27 -10.05 -4.87 -1.98
N TYR A 28 -11.23 -4.58 -2.51
CA TYR A 28 -12.19 -5.57 -2.99
C TYR A 28 -12.23 -5.69 -4.52
N GLY A 29 -11.40 -4.93 -5.21
CA GLY A 29 -11.30 -4.94 -6.66
C GLY A 29 -10.24 -5.89 -7.21
N HIS A 30 -9.59 -5.45 -8.26
CA HIS A 30 -8.44 -6.16 -8.82
C HIS A 30 -7.27 -6.17 -7.84
N ALA A 31 -6.34 -7.10 -8.06
CA ALA A 31 -5.10 -7.11 -7.30
C ALA A 31 -4.35 -5.79 -7.46
N LEU A 32 -3.56 -5.44 -6.44
CA LEU A 32 -2.64 -4.33 -6.54
C LEU A 32 -1.48 -4.68 -7.47
N GLU A 33 -1.12 -3.76 -8.31
CA GLU A 33 -0.03 -3.87 -9.28
C GLU A 33 0.82 -2.60 -9.33
N LEU A 34 1.96 -2.65 -9.98
CA LEU A 34 2.76 -1.46 -10.22
C LEU A 34 2.03 -0.50 -11.16
N ALA A 35 2.10 0.78 -10.85
CA ALA A 35 1.54 1.80 -11.72
C ALA A 35 2.22 1.78 -13.09
N GLU A 36 1.43 1.90 -14.15
CA GLU A 36 1.93 1.96 -15.50
C GLU A 36 2.75 3.24 -15.72
N ARG A 37 3.91 3.09 -16.32
CA ARG A 37 4.77 4.22 -16.69
C ARG A 37 4.29 4.78 -18.01
N GLY A 38 3.82 6.03 -17.96
CA GLY A 38 3.47 6.76 -19.18
C GLY A 38 4.69 7.09 -20.06
N PRO A 39 4.46 7.71 -21.22
CA PRO A 39 5.54 8.04 -22.20
C PRO A 39 6.66 8.90 -21.60
N VAL A 40 6.37 9.68 -20.60
CA VAL A 40 7.32 10.55 -19.89
C VAL A 40 7.83 9.93 -18.59
N GLY A 41 7.48 8.68 -18.29
CA GLY A 41 7.89 8.00 -17.07
C GLY A 41 7.33 8.65 -15.80
N ALA A 42 6.21 9.34 -15.90
CA ALA A 42 5.67 10.17 -14.84
C ALA A 42 4.93 9.39 -13.76
N ASN A 43 4.52 8.17 -14.03
CA ASN A 43 3.78 7.34 -13.10
C ASN A 43 4.66 6.20 -12.58
N GLY A 44 4.64 6.00 -11.28
CA GLY A 44 5.22 4.84 -10.64
C GLY A 44 6.75 4.81 -10.62
N TYR A 45 7.32 5.24 -9.51
CA TYR A 45 8.75 5.16 -9.24
C TYR A 45 9.13 4.02 -8.30
N ALA A 46 8.17 3.24 -7.84
CA ALA A 46 8.47 1.98 -7.18
C ALA A 46 9.07 1.00 -8.20
N ASN A 47 10.18 0.39 -7.84
CA ASN A 47 10.87 -0.57 -8.69
C ASN A 47 10.49 -1.99 -8.28
N ASP A 48 10.14 -2.83 -9.24
CA ASP A 48 9.77 -4.22 -9.03
C ASP A 48 10.83 -5.03 -8.28
N ARG A 49 12.10 -4.78 -8.54
CA ARG A 49 13.24 -5.44 -7.85
C ARG A 49 13.30 -5.18 -6.35
N ASP A 50 12.66 -4.12 -5.86
CA ASP A 50 12.69 -3.74 -4.44
C ASP A 50 11.54 -4.39 -3.63
N PHE A 51 10.63 -5.07 -4.32
CA PHE A 51 9.60 -5.87 -3.68
C PHE A 51 10.16 -7.20 -3.19
N GLN A 52 9.75 -7.59 -2.01
CA GLN A 52 10.23 -8.80 -1.36
C GLN A 52 9.08 -9.78 -1.17
N TYR A 53 9.35 -11.04 -1.45
CA TYR A 53 8.43 -12.15 -1.23
C TYR A 53 8.91 -12.97 -0.04
N PRO A 54 8.01 -13.41 0.85
CA PRO A 54 8.40 -14.31 1.93
C PRO A 54 8.64 -15.72 1.39
N VAL A 55 9.38 -16.49 2.17
CA VAL A 55 9.38 -17.94 2.01
C VAL A 55 8.16 -18.49 2.74
N ALA A 56 7.42 -19.39 2.09
CA ALA A 56 6.28 -20.03 2.70
C ALA A 56 6.72 -20.79 3.96
N ALA A 57 6.03 -20.53 5.06
CA ALA A 57 6.23 -21.26 6.30
C ALA A 57 5.20 -22.37 6.44
N PHE A 58 5.63 -23.50 6.99
CA PHE A 58 4.76 -24.60 7.38
C PHE A 58 4.94 -24.85 8.87
N GLU A 59 3.83 -24.90 9.59
CA GLU A 59 3.84 -25.19 11.01
C GLU A 59 2.93 -26.37 11.32
N ASP A 60 3.54 -27.51 11.65
CA ASP A 60 2.84 -28.70 12.17
C ASP A 60 2.91 -28.67 13.70
N LYS A 61 1.89 -28.08 14.31
CA LYS A 61 1.87 -27.87 15.76
C LYS A 61 0.46 -28.03 16.32
N GLU A 62 0.32 -28.94 17.26
CA GLU A 62 -0.88 -29.05 18.06
C GLU A 62 -0.96 -27.96 19.14
N GLY A 63 -2.14 -27.47 19.42
CA GLY A 63 -2.39 -26.42 20.40
C GLY A 63 -3.73 -25.76 20.19
N ASP A 64 -4.01 -24.79 21.01
CA ASP A 64 -5.22 -23.99 20.90
C ASP A 64 -4.92 -22.74 20.07
N PHE A 65 -5.58 -22.64 18.92
CA PHE A 65 -5.46 -21.52 17.99
C PHE A 65 -6.84 -20.93 17.72
N GLU A 66 -6.88 -19.61 17.58
CA GLU A 66 -8.07 -18.92 17.10
C GLU A 66 -7.85 -18.52 15.64
N LEU A 67 -8.74 -18.95 14.76
CA LEU A 67 -8.78 -18.51 13.36
C LEU A 67 -9.93 -17.52 13.17
N VAL A 68 -9.59 -16.30 12.78
CA VAL A 68 -10.57 -15.24 12.52
C VAL A 68 -10.71 -15.04 11.03
N SER A 69 -11.95 -15.08 10.55
CA SER A 69 -12.31 -14.81 9.15
C SER A 69 -13.19 -13.58 9.06
N LYS A 70 -12.93 -12.72 8.09
CA LYS A 70 -13.78 -11.56 7.80
C LYS A 70 -14.64 -11.85 6.56
N PHE A 71 -15.94 -11.68 6.72
CA PHE A 71 -16.91 -11.82 5.63
C PHE A 71 -18.03 -10.79 5.76
N ASN A 72 -18.30 -10.05 4.68
CA ASN A 72 -19.32 -9.00 4.63
C ASN A 72 -19.24 -8.01 5.80
N GLY A 73 -18.02 -7.55 6.14
CA GLY A 73 -17.79 -6.60 7.23
C GLY A 73 -17.89 -7.19 8.63
N ASN A 74 -18.23 -8.46 8.77
CA ASN A 74 -18.31 -9.16 10.05
C ASN A 74 -17.08 -10.05 10.26
N LEU A 75 -16.70 -10.21 11.52
CA LEU A 75 -15.65 -11.12 11.94
C LEU A 75 -16.29 -12.40 12.51
N PHE A 76 -15.77 -13.51 12.08
CA PHE A 76 -16.14 -14.84 12.56
C PHE A 76 -14.88 -15.52 13.07
N SER A 77 -14.95 -16.08 14.27
CA SER A 77 -13.84 -16.83 14.82
C SER A 77 -14.21 -18.29 15.06
N CYS A 78 -13.23 -19.15 14.98
CA CYS A 78 -13.33 -20.52 15.44
C CYS A 78 -12.05 -20.94 16.15
N GLU A 79 -12.22 -21.78 17.18
CA GLU A 79 -11.11 -22.42 17.84
C GLU A 79 -10.75 -23.71 17.13
N ILE A 80 -9.47 -23.91 16.86
CA ILE A 80 -8.93 -25.12 16.25
C ILE A 80 -7.79 -25.66 17.13
N LYS A 81 -7.58 -26.98 17.09
CA LYS A 81 -6.60 -27.65 17.95
C LYS A 81 -5.25 -27.90 17.26
N HIS A 82 -5.07 -27.29 16.12
CA HIS A 82 -3.86 -27.41 15.31
C HIS A 82 -3.57 -26.05 14.67
N SER A 83 -2.27 -25.77 14.44
CA SER A 83 -1.87 -24.55 13.78
C SER A 83 -2.56 -24.37 12.41
N PRO A 84 -3.15 -23.20 12.12
CA PRO A 84 -3.71 -22.94 10.81
C PRO A 84 -2.66 -22.82 9.70
N PHE A 85 -1.38 -22.83 10.03
CA PHE A 85 -0.26 -22.77 9.08
C PHE A 85 0.24 -24.12 8.62
N ASP A 86 -0.56 -25.17 8.78
CA ASP A 86 -0.34 -26.54 8.27
C ASP A 86 -0.55 -26.68 6.76
N VAL A 87 -0.51 -25.60 6.03
CA VAL A 87 -0.66 -25.53 4.58
C VAL A 87 0.67 -25.33 3.88
N VAL A 88 0.83 -25.96 2.72
CA VAL A 88 2.14 -26.11 2.12
C VAL A 88 2.66 -24.84 1.44
N ALA A 89 1.82 -24.10 0.79
CA ALA A 89 2.25 -22.88 0.10
C ALA A 89 1.09 -22.16 -0.62
N TRP A 90 1.36 -20.93 -0.98
CA TRP A 90 0.68 -20.27 -2.08
C TRP A 90 1.36 -20.62 -3.40
N THR A 91 0.65 -20.51 -4.50
CA THR A 91 1.18 -20.74 -5.85
C THR A 91 0.90 -19.57 -6.77
N GLY A 92 1.76 -19.38 -7.75
CA GLY A 92 1.57 -18.42 -8.82
C GLY A 92 1.55 -16.97 -8.33
N ASN A 93 0.62 -16.21 -8.83
CA ASN A 93 0.52 -14.76 -8.64
C ASN A 93 -0.15 -14.34 -7.30
N SER A 94 -0.41 -15.28 -6.42
CA SER A 94 -1.08 -15.03 -5.15
C SER A 94 -0.13 -14.96 -3.96
N ALA A 95 1.15 -14.81 -4.18
CA ALA A 95 2.12 -14.65 -3.10
C ALA A 95 1.92 -13.31 -2.36
N PRO A 96 2.03 -13.28 -1.04
CA PRO A 96 2.15 -12.02 -0.32
C PRO A 96 3.48 -11.36 -0.65
N TYR A 97 3.53 -10.04 -0.51
CA TYR A 97 4.76 -9.30 -0.74
C TYR A 97 4.81 -8.04 0.13
N LYS A 98 5.99 -7.48 0.26
CA LYS A 98 6.20 -6.22 0.95
C LYS A 98 7.15 -5.32 0.17
N TYR A 99 7.07 -4.04 0.47
CA TYR A 99 7.92 -3.02 -0.11
C TYR A 99 8.36 -2.03 0.98
N ASP A 100 9.65 -1.75 1.00
CA ASP A 100 10.20 -0.71 1.88
C ASP A 100 9.97 0.66 1.25
N LEU A 101 9.08 1.45 1.85
CA LEU A 101 8.70 2.77 1.35
C LEU A 101 9.88 3.76 1.30
N SER A 102 10.95 3.52 2.06
CA SER A 102 12.16 4.33 2.01
C SER A 102 12.94 4.18 0.69
N ARG A 103 12.68 3.11 -0.05
CA ARG A 103 13.27 2.86 -1.36
C ARG A 103 12.55 3.54 -2.52
N PHE A 104 11.42 4.18 -2.22
CA PHE A 104 10.68 4.88 -3.26
C PHE A 104 11.51 6.03 -3.84
N ASN A 105 11.59 6.08 -5.17
CA ASN A 105 12.35 7.12 -5.85
C ASN A 105 11.61 8.46 -5.78
N VAL A 106 12.14 9.38 -5.01
CA VAL A 106 11.54 10.70 -4.77
C VAL A 106 11.89 11.66 -5.90
N MET A 107 10.89 12.36 -6.41
CA MET A 107 11.09 13.48 -7.32
C MET A 107 10.94 14.80 -6.59
N ASN A 108 11.92 15.68 -6.78
CA ASN A 108 11.90 17.03 -6.25
C ASN A 108 11.37 18.01 -7.29
N THR A 109 10.76 19.07 -6.82
CA THR A 109 10.33 20.19 -7.67
C THR A 109 11.39 21.29 -7.61
N VAL A 110 11.96 21.62 -8.76
CA VAL A 110 13.02 22.62 -8.87
C VAL A 110 12.72 23.75 -9.89
N SER A 111 11.58 23.69 -10.55
CA SER A 111 11.19 24.63 -11.59
C SER A 111 9.71 25.01 -11.50
N PHE A 112 9.17 25.52 -12.56
CA PHE A 112 7.85 26.17 -12.59
C PHE A 112 6.67 25.27 -12.33
N ASP A 113 6.79 23.97 -12.57
CA ASP A 113 5.68 23.06 -12.45
C ASP A 113 5.72 22.26 -11.16
N HIS A 114 4.57 22.06 -10.58
CA HIS A 114 4.35 21.13 -9.51
C HIS A 114 4.10 19.73 -10.12
N PRO A 115 4.78 18.69 -9.65
CA PRO A 115 4.54 17.35 -10.19
C PRO A 115 3.13 16.88 -9.91
N ASP A 116 2.54 16.16 -10.85
CA ASP A 116 1.27 15.50 -10.65
C ASP A 116 1.41 14.45 -9.51
N PRO A 117 0.47 14.38 -8.57
CA PRO A 117 0.54 13.41 -7.47
C PRO A 117 0.66 11.95 -7.90
N SER A 118 0.26 11.61 -9.11
CA SER A 118 0.39 10.24 -9.66
C SER A 118 1.82 9.71 -9.69
N ILE A 119 2.82 10.59 -9.76
CA ILE A 119 4.22 10.18 -9.69
C ILE A 119 4.60 9.54 -8.33
N PHE A 120 3.80 9.76 -7.31
CA PHE A 120 3.99 9.19 -5.97
C PHE A 120 3.23 7.88 -5.77
N THR A 121 2.59 7.35 -6.79
CA THR A 121 1.88 6.07 -6.73
C THR A 121 2.88 4.91 -6.59
N VAL A 122 2.74 4.15 -5.54
CA VAL A 122 3.51 2.93 -5.29
C VAL A 122 2.84 1.73 -5.94
N LEU A 123 1.55 1.58 -5.70
CA LEU A 123 0.72 0.50 -6.22
C LEU A 123 -0.64 1.05 -6.62
N THR A 124 -1.22 0.46 -7.64
CA THR A 124 -2.57 0.76 -8.11
C THR A 124 -3.40 -0.52 -8.21
N SER A 125 -4.67 -0.42 -7.97
CA SER A 125 -5.65 -1.46 -8.32
C SER A 125 -6.55 -0.90 -9.41
N PRO A 126 -6.46 -1.38 -10.64
CA PRO A 126 -7.30 -0.89 -11.71
C PRO A 126 -8.78 -1.22 -11.46
N SER A 127 -9.65 -0.40 -11.98
CA SER A 127 -11.09 -0.67 -11.98
C SER A 127 -11.54 -1.26 -13.33
N ALA A 128 -12.81 -1.64 -13.41
CA ALA A 128 -13.42 -2.06 -14.68
C ALA A 128 -13.56 -0.91 -15.70
N THR A 129 -13.41 0.33 -15.27
CA THR A 129 -13.47 1.51 -16.13
C THR A 129 -12.05 1.95 -16.47
N GLU A 130 -11.74 1.98 -17.76
CA GLU A 130 -10.44 2.42 -18.24
C GLU A 130 -10.09 3.84 -17.75
N GLY A 131 -8.85 4.03 -17.30
CA GLY A 131 -8.37 5.29 -16.77
C GLY A 131 -8.83 5.62 -15.34
N MET A 132 -9.54 4.71 -14.69
CA MET A 132 -9.95 4.86 -13.29
C MET A 132 -9.36 3.75 -12.44
N ALA A 133 -8.76 4.12 -11.32
CA ALA A 133 -8.33 3.16 -10.31
C ALA A 133 -9.47 2.83 -9.35
N ASN A 134 -9.45 1.61 -8.82
CA ASN A 134 -10.25 1.22 -7.67
C ASN A 134 -9.58 1.70 -6.37
N VAL A 135 -8.26 1.55 -6.29
CA VAL A 135 -7.42 2.06 -5.19
C VAL A 135 -6.08 2.48 -5.77
N ASP A 136 -5.61 3.65 -5.37
CA ASP A 136 -4.23 4.08 -5.54
C ASP A 136 -3.57 4.21 -4.17
N PHE A 137 -2.48 3.51 -3.99
CA PHE A 137 -1.63 3.67 -2.82
C PHE A 137 -0.47 4.59 -3.15
N VAL A 138 -0.50 5.76 -2.54
CA VAL A 138 0.41 6.87 -2.81
C VAL A 138 1.21 7.18 -1.55
N ILE A 139 2.48 7.57 -1.69
CA ILE A 139 3.29 8.07 -0.58
C ILE A 139 3.89 9.43 -0.91
N PHE A 140 4.09 10.24 0.10
CA PHE A 140 4.75 11.52 -0.01
C PHE A 140 5.98 11.55 0.92
N PRO A 141 7.13 11.01 0.47
CA PRO A 141 8.35 11.03 1.27
C PRO A 141 8.90 12.45 1.44
N PRO A 142 9.83 12.67 2.38
CA PRO A 142 10.56 13.93 2.50
C PRO A 142 11.21 14.29 1.16
N ARG A 143 11.02 15.53 0.70
CA ARG A 143 11.54 16.03 -0.57
C ARG A 143 11.54 17.55 -0.60
N TRP A 144 12.31 18.10 -1.52
CA TRP A 144 12.28 19.51 -1.80
C TRP A 144 11.06 19.87 -2.67
N MET A 145 10.23 20.74 -2.14
CA MET A 145 9.05 21.27 -2.82
C MET A 145 9.23 22.75 -3.12
N VAL A 146 10.44 23.17 -3.39
CA VAL A 146 10.70 24.56 -3.68
C VAL A 146 10.47 24.81 -5.15
N ALA A 147 9.47 25.61 -5.39
CA ALA A 147 9.30 26.23 -6.67
C ALA A 147 9.36 27.74 -6.43
N GLU A 148 10.52 28.33 -6.66
CA GLU A 148 10.68 29.76 -6.59
C GLU A 148 9.83 30.41 -7.67
N ASN A 149 9.05 31.44 -7.29
CA ASN A 149 8.12 32.13 -8.19
C ASN A 149 7.05 31.23 -8.85
N THR A 150 6.76 30.09 -8.29
CA THR A 150 5.68 29.25 -8.80
C THR A 150 4.37 29.54 -8.10
N PHE A 151 3.30 29.38 -8.85
CA PHE A 151 1.95 29.46 -8.30
C PHE A 151 1.61 28.23 -7.48
N ARG A 152 1.09 28.42 -6.29
CA ARG A 152 0.60 27.34 -5.43
C ARG A 152 -0.85 27.58 -5.03
N PRO A 153 -1.71 26.62 -5.23
CA PRO A 153 -1.54 25.32 -5.86
C PRO A 153 -1.39 25.47 -7.39
N PRO A 154 -0.51 24.70 -8.03
CA PRO A 154 -0.27 24.82 -9.46
C PRO A 154 -1.50 24.44 -10.28
N TYR A 155 -2.10 23.32 -9.94
CA TYR A 155 -3.35 22.87 -10.52
C TYR A 155 -4.24 22.30 -9.45
N TYR A 156 -5.52 22.53 -9.56
CA TYR A 156 -6.48 21.69 -8.87
C TYR A 156 -6.95 20.61 -9.85
N HIS A 157 -7.13 19.42 -9.32
CA HIS A 157 -7.80 18.34 -10.02
C HIS A 157 -9.07 17.97 -9.27
N ARG A 158 -9.98 17.38 -9.99
CA ARG A 158 -11.24 16.90 -9.44
C ARG A 158 -11.35 15.42 -9.75
N ASN A 159 -11.56 14.62 -8.73
CA ASN A 159 -11.91 13.23 -8.89
C ASN A 159 -13.14 12.90 -8.06
N ILE A 160 -13.70 11.72 -8.27
CA ILE A 160 -14.85 11.20 -7.54
C ILE A 160 -14.44 10.18 -6.46
N MET A 161 -13.15 9.93 -6.31
CA MET A 161 -12.61 9.00 -5.33
C MET A 161 -12.52 9.65 -3.95
N SER A 162 -12.72 8.84 -2.92
CA SER A 162 -12.41 9.24 -1.55
C SER A 162 -10.90 9.20 -1.33
N GLU A 163 -10.40 10.16 -0.59
CA GLU A 163 -8.99 10.27 -0.26
C GLU A 163 -8.81 10.10 1.25
N PHE A 164 -7.87 9.25 1.63
CA PHE A 164 -7.41 9.10 3.01
C PHE A 164 -5.94 9.48 3.08
N MET A 165 -5.60 10.41 3.95
CA MET A 165 -4.22 10.84 4.20
C MET A 165 -3.82 10.49 5.63
N GLY A 166 -2.78 9.69 5.77
CA GLY A 166 -2.21 9.29 7.04
C GLY A 166 -0.79 9.79 7.22
N LEU A 167 -0.52 10.56 8.27
CA LEU A 167 0.82 11.00 8.62
C LEU A 167 1.56 9.86 9.32
N ILE A 168 2.65 9.40 8.72
CA ILE A 168 3.52 8.36 9.30
C ILE A 168 4.56 9.01 10.21
N GLU A 169 5.24 10.04 9.71
CA GLU A 169 6.32 10.76 10.41
C GLU A 169 6.39 12.21 9.92
N GLY A 170 6.85 13.10 10.77
CA GLY A 170 7.09 14.51 10.42
C GLY A 170 5.88 15.41 10.67
N THR A 171 5.89 16.55 9.99
CA THR A 171 4.83 17.57 10.06
C THR A 171 4.32 17.82 8.65
N TYR A 172 3.01 17.79 8.50
CA TYR A 172 2.36 18.14 7.24
C TYR A 172 1.97 19.62 7.28
N ASP A 173 2.49 20.38 6.35
CA ASP A 173 2.32 21.84 6.29
C ASP A 173 1.56 22.34 5.04
N ALA A 174 1.10 21.44 4.20
CA ALA A 174 0.42 21.79 2.95
C ALA A 174 -0.99 22.37 3.13
N LYS A 175 -1.59 22.19 4.30
CA LYS A 175 -2.87 22.81 4.66
C LYS A 175 -2.75 23.40 6.07
N GLU A 176 -3.27 24.62 6.24
CA GLU A 176 -3.55 25.13 7.57
C GLU A 176 -4.49 24.18 8.30
N LYS A 177 -4.26 24.04 9.59
CA LYS A 177 -5.13 23.20 10.43
C LYS A 177 -6.55 23.71 10.33
N GLY A 178 -7.39 22.94 9.68
CA GLY A 178 -8.82 23.12 9.71
C GLY A 178 -9.42 22.35 10.87
#